data_11176ccc8b1c8cd0f62149face4b4a87
#
_entry.id   11176ccc8b1c8cd0f62149face4b4a87
#
_cell.length_a   1.000
_cell.length_b   1.000
_cell.length_c   1.000
_cell.angle_alpha   90.00
_cell.angle_beta   90.00
_cell.angle_gamma   90.00
#
_symmetry.space_group_name_H-M   'P 1'
#
loop_
_entity.id
_entity.type
_entity.pdbx_description
1 polymer ?
#
loop_
_entity_poly.entity_id
_entity_poly.type
_entity_poly.pdbx_seq_one_letter_code
_entity_poly.pdbx_strand_id
1 'polypeptide(L)'
;MIRRIAMELPAPRAIVVGEPTDMRIVTAHKSITGLETLVTGYEAHSSQTHRGVSAVMTAARLITFLEDLAKENAALRVSQTPFEPPHSTIHVGTVHGGTATNIISRECRFTWDMRCIPEDDPQDYLQRFERYCRDEILPGMQAIAPEASIVTAMRSSVPALVPESNGAAETLVRHLTGYNSSDAVAYGAEAGQFQRAGFSTVICGPGSIDQAHQPNEYIETSQVDACVGFMHRLIDAQAA
;
A
#
# COMPACT_ATOMS: atom_id res chain seq x y z
N MET A 1 6.08 8.64 -14.49
CA MET A 1 5.05 9.11 -15.46
C MET A 1 4.39 10.41 -14.99
N ILE A 2 3.77 10.48 -13.82
CA ILE A 2 3.03 11.66 -13.33
C ILE A 2 3.87 12.94 -13.29
N ARG A 3 5.13 12.90 -12.84
CA ARG A 3 6.03 14.08 -12.85
C ARG A 3 6.28 14.62 -14.26
N ARG A 4 6.27 13.77 -15.28
CA ARG A 4 6.45 14.18 -16.68
C ARG A 4 5.17 14.85 -17.21
N ILE A 5 3.99 14.32 -16.87
CA ILE A 5 2.70 14.91 -17.22
C ILE A 5 2.58 16.32 -16.63
N ALA A 6 2.98 16.52 -15.37
CA ALA A 6 2.98 17.83 -14.73
C ALA A 6 3.90 18.87 -15.38
N MET A 7 4.89 18.46 -16.18
CA MET A 7 5.81 19.35 -16.88
C MET A 7 5.39 19.64 -18.33
N GLU A 8 4.58 18.80 -18.94
CA GLU A 8 4.24 18.84 -20.38
C GLU A 8 2.81 19.36 -20.64
N LEU A 9 1.92 19.34 -19.65
CA LEU A 9 0.55 19.80 -19.79
C LEU A 9 0.31 21.08 -18.98
N PRO A 10 -0.59 21.99 -19.45
CA PRO A 10 -1.10 23.05 -18.58
C PRO A 10 -1.63 22.43 -17.28
N ALA A 11 -1.31 23.04 -16.13
CA ALA A 11 -1.76 22.51 -14.84
C ALA A 11 -3.28 22.33 -14.81
N PRO A 12 -3.81 21.11 -14.70
CA PRO A 12 -5.25 20.90 -14.65
C PRO A 12 -5.80 21.54 -13.36
N ARG A 13 -6.99 22.10 -13.45
CA ARG A 13 -7.68 22.69 -12.29
C ARG A 13 -8.04 21.62 -11.24
N ALA A 14 -8.34 20.42 -11.69
CA ALA A 14 -8.76 19.28 -10.88
C ALA A 14 -8.39 17.96 -11.56
N ILE A 15 -8.14 16.93 -10.76
CA ILE A 15 -7.96 15.55 -11.22
C ILE A 15 -9.03 14.68 -10.55
N VAL A 16 -9.71 13.88 -11.35
CA VAL A 16 -10.64 12.87 -10.88
C VAL A 16 -10.13 11.50 -11.30
N VAL A 17 -9.81 10.65 -10.33
CA VAL A 17 -9.36 9.28 -10.55
C VAL A 17 -10.56 8.35 -10.53
N GLY A 18 -10.74 7.55 -11.59
CA GLY A 18 -11.97 6.78 -11.86
C GLY A 18 -11.98 5.38 -11.22
N GLU A 19 -11.51 5.23 -9.98
CA GLU A 19 -11.62 3.97 -9.25
C GLU A 19 -13.09 3.66 -8.85
N PRO A 20 -13.44 2.39 -8.57
CA PRO A 20 -14.81 1.99 -8.25
C PRO A 20 -15.24 2.50 -6.87
N THR A 21 -16.05 3.56 -6.87
CA THR A 21 -16.56 4.21 -5.67
C THR A 21 -18.10 4.35 -5.68
N ASP A 22 -18.81 3.62 -6.54
CA ASP A 22 -20.26 3.81 -6.79
C ASP A 22 -20.59 5.27 -7.14
N MET A 23 -19.71 5.96 -7.89
CA MET A 23 -19.76 7.39 -8.19
C MET A 23 -19.74 8.31 -6.96
N ARG A 24 -19.45 7.79 -5.76
CA ARG A 24 -19.28 8.60 -4.53
C ARG A 24 -17.92 9.30 -4.54
N ILE A 25 -17.84 10.39 -3.81
CA ILE A 25 -16.62 11.19 -3.71
C ILE A 25 -15.73 10.61 -2.62
N VAL A 26 -14.51 10.21 -2.97
CA VAL A 26 -13.51 9.76 -2.02
C VAL A 26 -12.36 10.78 -2.00
N THR A 27 -12.12 11.34 -0.82
CA THR A 27 -11.11 12.38 -0.58
C THR A 27 -9.90 11.88 0.19
N ALA A 28 -9.94 10.64 0.67
CA ALA A 28 -8.83 10.05 1.41
C ALA A 28 -8.64 8.57 1.09
N HIS A 29 -7.39 8.15 0.97
CA HIS A 29 -7.02 6.73 0.91
C HIS A 29 -5.69 6.47 1.62
N LYS A 30 -5.49 5.23 2.10
CA LYS A 30 -4.22 4.81 2.71
C LYS A 30 -3.11 4.77 1.65
N SER A 31 -1.87 4.96 2.11
CA SER A 31 -0.70 4.71 1.25
C SER A 31 -0.53 3.22 0.94
N ILE A 32 0.29 2.92 -0.06
CA ILE A 32 0.75 1.56 -0.36
C ILE A 32 2.26 1.55 -0.37
N THR A 33 2.88 0.67 0.40
CA THR A 33 4.31 0.40 0.30
C THR A 33 4.51 -1.10 0.24
N GLY A 34 4.87 -1.59 -0.94
CA GLY A 34 5.16 -3.01 -1.18
C GLY A 34 6.65 -3.28 -1.09
N LEU A 35 7.04 -4.30 -0.34
CA LEU A 35 8.42 -4.67 -0.06
C LEU A 35 8.66 -6.16 -0.31
N GLU A 36 9.91 -6.47 -0.58
CA GLU A 36 10.40 -7.85 -0.65
C GLU A 36 11.66 -7.95 0.21
N THR A 37 11.70 -8.95 1.07
CA THR A 37 12.87 -9.25 1.90
C THR A 37 13.45 -10.60 1.50
N LEU A 38 14.75 -10.61 1.19
CA LEU A 38 15.55 -11.80 0.94
C LEU A 38 16.47 -12.04 2.14
N VAL A 39 16.33 -13.21 2.72
CA VAL A 39 17.25 -13.73 3.75
C VAL A 39 18.17 -14.73 3.09
N THR A 40 19.49 -14.49 3.19
CA THR A 40 20.54 -15.43 2.78
C THR A 40 21.23 -16.00 4.01
N GLY A 41 21.10 -17.28 4.20
CA GLY A 41 21.74 -18.03 5.26
C GLY A 41 22.92 -18.87 4.73
N TYR A 42 23.19 -20.00 5.41
CA TYR A 42 24.26 -20.91 5.06
C TYR A 42 23.80 -22.37 5.18
N GLU A 43 23.95 -23.12 4.10
CA GLU A 43 23.51 -24.52 4.03
C GLU A 43 24.39 -25.45 4.87
N ALA A 44 23.74 -26.38 5.58
CA ALA A 44 24.37 -27.50 6.25
C ALA A 44 23.36 -28.65 6.37
N HIS A 45 23.82 -29.82 6.77
CA HIS A 45 22.93 -30.93 7.10
C HIS A 45 22.10 -30.57 8.33
N SER A 46 20.80 -30.85 8.32
CA SER A 46 19.87 -30.46 9.39
C SER A 46 20.22 -30.99 10.80
N SER A 47 21.01 -32.07 10.89
CA SER A 47 21.51 -32.58 12.17
C SER A 47 22.70 -31.76 12.73
N GLN A 48 23.26 -30.82 11.97
CA GLN A 48 24.43 -30.00 12.33
C GLN A 48 24.04 -28.52 12.36
N THR A 49 23.01 -28.19 13.12
CA THR A 49 22.44 -26.84 13.18
C THR A 49 23.42 -25.74 13.58
N HIS A 50 24.47 -26.09 14.32
CA HIS A 50 25.54 -25.18 14.75
C HIS A 50 26.49 -24.75 13.59
N ARG A 51 26.40 -25.42 12.42
CA ARG A 51 27.25 -25.16 11.24
C ARG A 51 26.52 -24.44 10.12
N GLY A 52 25.25 -24.20 10.27
CA GLY A 52 24.42 -23.57 9.27
C GLY A 52 23.61 -22.39 9.81
N VAL A 53 23.11 -21.56 8.90
CA VAL A 53 22.21 -20.44 9.19
C VAL A 53 20.93 -20.64 8.40
N SER A 54 19.85 -21.00 9.06
CA SER A 54 18.57 -21.25 8.39
C SER A 54 17.88 -19.96 7.98
N ALA A 55 17.82 -19.71 6.68
CA ALA A 55 17.10 -18.57 6.13
C ALA A 55 15.59 -18.65 6.44
N VAL A 56 15.00 -19.86 6.43
CA VAL A 56 13.57 -20.05 6.76
C VAL A 56 13.27 -19.72 8.22
N MET A 57 14.10 -20.20 9.17
CA MET A 57 13.93 -19.87 10.58
C MET A 57 14.16 -18.40 10.88
N THR A 58 15.09 -17.78 10.18
CA THR A 58 15.34 -16.34 10.26
C THR A 58 14.15 -15.55 9.72
N ALA A 59 13.65 -15.90 8.53
CA ALA A 59 12.47 -15.27 7.94
C ALA A 59 11.24 -15.37 8.86
N ALA A 60 11.03 -16.52 9.52
CA ALA A 60 9.94 -16.68 10.47
C ALA A 60 10.01 -15.68 11.64
N ARG A 61 11.21 -15.40 12.17
CA ARG A 61 11.41 -14.37 13.21
C ARG A 61 11.11 -12.96 12.72
N LEU A 62 11.53 -12.64 11.47
CA LEU A 62 11.24 -11.35 10.83
C LEU A 62 9.75 -11.17 10.58
N ILE A 63 9.06 -12.21 10.14
CA ILE A 63 7.61 -12.21 9.92
C ILE A 63 6.86 -12.02 11.24
N THR A 64 7.29 -12.69 12.32
CA THR A 64 6.73 -12.49 13.66
C THR A 64 6.91 -11.05 14.13
N PHE A 65 8.07 -10.45 13.89
CA PHE A 65 8.29 -9.03 14.20
C PHE A 65 7.33 -8.10 13.45
N LEU A 66 7.08 -8.36 12.16
CA LEU A 66 6.11 -7.59 11.36
C LEU A 66 4.68 -7.78 11.88
N GLU A 67 4.33 -8.99 12.31
CA GLU A 67 3.03 -9.27 12.93
C GLU A 67 2.87 -8.50 14.27
N ASP A 68 3.92 -8.43 15.06
CA ASP A 68 3.91 -7.68 16.32
C ASP A 68 3.76 -6.18 16.09
N LEU A 69 4.43 -5.61 15.07
CA LEU A 69 4.21 -4.23 14.63
C LEU A 69 2.75 -3.99 14.19
N ALA A 70 2.16 -4.94 13.47
CA ALA A 70 0.75 -4.84 13.07
C ALA A 70 -0.19 -4.85 14.27
N LYS A 71 0.08 -5.69 15.29
CA LYS A 71 -0.68 -5.73 16.53
C LYS A 71 -0.53 -4.44 17.35
N GLU A 72 0.67 -3.88 17.43
CA GLU A 72 0.90 -2.56 18.06
C GLU A 72 0.03 -1.49 17.42
N ASN A 73 0.02 -1.39 16.07
CA ASN A 73 -0.80 -0.42 15.35
C ASN A 73 -2.29 -0.62 15.65
N ALA A 74 -2.76 -1.87 15.64
CA ALA A 74 -4.16 -2.17 15.94
C ALA A 74 -4.57 -1.79 17.38
N ALA A 75 -3.63 -1.82 18.32
CA ALA A 75 -3.86 -1.42 19.70
C ALA A 75 -3.90 0.13 19.87
N LEU A 76 -3.19 0.86 19.03
CA LEU A 76 -3.10 2.34 19.09
C LEU A 76 -4.35 3.07 18.57
N ARG A 77 -5.34 2.39 18.02
CA ARG A 77 -6.60 2.88 17.44
C ARG A 77 -6.72 4.41 17.38
N VAL A 78 -6.61 4.99 16.21
CA VAL A 78 -6.88 6.42 16.01
C VAL A 78 -8.40 6.63 16.05
N SER A 79 -8.91 7.16 17.16
CA SER A 79 -10.36 7.22 17.45
C SER A 79 -11.18 8.15 16.55
N GLN A 80 -10.57 8.91 15.63
CA GLN A 80 -11.23 9.88 14.75
C GLN A 80 -10.84 9.74 13.27
N THR A 81 -10.25 8.63 12.87
CA THR A 81 -9.95 8.38 11.46
C THR A 81 -11.19 7.83 10.72
N PRO A 82 -11.43 8.24 9.47
CA PRO A 82 -12.52 7.70 8.67
C PRO A 82 -12.20 6.32 8.05
N PHE A 83 -11.02 5.77 8.30
CA PHE A 83 -10.59 4.51 7.71
C PHE A 83 -11.07 3.28 8.48
N GLU A 84 -11.36 2.20 7.75
CA GLU A 84 -11.61 0.86 8.29
C GLU A 84 -10.59 -0.12 7.70
N PRO A 85 -9.71 -0.74 8.51
CA PRO A 85 -9.51 -0.51 9.93
C PRO A 85 -8.89 0.87 10.24
N PRO A 86 -9.13 1.42 11.47
CA PRO A 86 -8.74 2.79 11.85
C PRO A 86 -7.26 2.89 12.26
N HIS A 87 -6.37 2.19 11.59
CA HIS A 87 -4.93 2.17 11.83
C HIS A 87 -4.17 1.73 10.58
N SER A 88 -2.87 1.93 10.57
CA SER A 88 -1.98 1.40 9.54
C SER A 88 -1.86 -0.11 9.66
N THR A 89 -1.90 -0.80 8.52
CA THR A 89 -1.81 -2.27 8.46
C THR A 89 -0.50 -2.72 7.85
N ILE A 90 0.00 -3.87 8.31
CA ILE A 90 1.17 -4.56 7.78
C ILE A 90 0.75 -6.01 7.51
N HIS A 91 1.08 -6.52 6.33
CA HIS A 91 0.72 -7.88 5.94
C HIS A 91 1.86 -8.56 5.17
N VAL A 92 2.10 -9.84 5.46
CA VAL A 92 3.03 -10.68 4.69
C VAL A 92 2.22 -11.56 3.76
N GLY A 93 2.36 -11.31 2.45
CA GLY A 93 1.54 -11.97 1.43
C GLY A 93 2.08 -13.31 0.96
N THR A 94 3.41 -13.45 0.80
CA THR A 94 4.03 -14.68 0.30
C THR A 94 5.32 -14.99 1.04
N VAL A 95 5.62 -16.29 1.20
CA VAL A 95 6.87 -16.80 1.75
C VAL A 95 7.34 -17.97 0.91
N HIS A 96 8.58 -17.91 0.44
CA HIS A 96 9.21 -18.97 -0.35
C HIS A 96 10.62 -19.24 0.17
N GLY A 97 10.92 -20.49 0.55
CA GLY A 97 12.25 -20.82 1.05
C GLY A 97 12.42 -22.31 1.37
N GLY A 98 13.69 -22.70 1.45
CA GLY A 98 14.07 -24.09 1.68
C GLY A 98 14.06 -24.95 0.43
N THR A 99 14.78 -26.07 0.47
CA THR A 99 14.92 -27.02 -0.64
C THR A 99 14.54 -28.45 -0.24
N ALA A 100 14.88 -28.87 0.99
CA ALA A 100 14.57 -30.21 1.51
C ALA A 100 14.52 -30.17 3.05
N THR A 101 13.81 -31.14 3.65
CA THR A 101 13.60 -31.24 5.09
C THR A 101 14.89 -31.50 5.87
N ASN A 102 15.89 -32.12 5.26
CA ASN A 102 17.17 -32.47 5.88
C ASN A 102 18.32 -31.49 5.53
N ILE A 103 18.01 -30.33 4.91
CA ILE A 103 18.98 -29.29 4.58
C ILE A 103 18.58 -28.01 5.31
N ILE A 104 19.56 -27.37 5.98
CA ILE A 104 19.38 -26.00 6.50
C ILE A 104 19.25 -25.07 5.30
N SER A 105 18.17 -24.33 5.24
CA SER A 105 17.81 -23.51 4.07
C SER A 105 18.77 -22.34 3.87
N ARG A 106 19.32 -22.22 2.65
CA ARG A 106 20.18 -21.09 2.27
C ARG A 106 19.42 -19.81 1.99
N GLU A 107 18.24 -19.91 1.38
CA GLU A 107 17.46 -18.76 1.00
C GLU A 107 16.03 -18.85 1.50
N CYS A 108 15.50 -17.69 1.89
CA CYS A 108 14.08 -17.48 2.10
C CYS A 108 13.72 -16.05 1.67
N ARG A 109 12.69 -15.95 0.83
CA ARG A 109 12.16 -14.69 0.33
C ARG A 109 10.71 -14.56 0.78
N PHE A 110 10.34 -13.36 1.23
CA PHE A 110 8.95 -13.07 1.52
C PHE A 110 8.58 -11.66 1.03
N THR A 111 7.33 -11.51 0.59
CA THR A 111 6.77 -10.23 0.20
C THR A 111 5.80 -9.76 1.27
N TRP A 112 5.81 -8.47 1.52
CA TRP A 112 4.96 -7.83 2.50
C TRP A 112 4.61 -6.42 2.08
N ASP A 113 3.50 -5.91 2.58
CA ASP A 113 3.06 -4.55 2.32
C ASP A 113 2.61 -3.82 3.58
N MET A 114 2.61 -2.50 3.47
CA MET A 114 2.04 -1.59 4.46
C MET A 114 0.98 -0.73 3.80
N ARG A 115 -0.15 -0.55 4.51
CA ARG A 115 -1.21 0.39 4.17
C ARG A 115 -1.29 1.40 5.29
N CYS A 116 -0.59 2.53 5.14
CA CYS A 116 -0.54 3.53 6.19
C CYS A 116 -1.65 4.56 6.03
N ILE A 117 -2.27 4.92 7.16
CA ILE A 117 -3.12 6.11 7.25
C ILE A 117 -2.25 7.35 6.98
N PRO A 118 -2.84 8.49 6.55
CA PRO A 118 -2.06 9.69 6.20
C PRO A 118 -1.18 10.24 7.33
N GLU A 119 -1.53 9.98 8.57
CA GLU A 119 -0.81 10.44 9.77
C GLU A 119 0.48 9.65 10.04
N ASP A 120 0.63 8.46 9.44
CA ASP A 120 1.77 7.57 9.65
C ASP A 120 2.75 7.64 8.48
N ASP A 121 4.04 7.74 8.76
CA ASP A 121 5.09 7.62 7.74
C ASP A 121 5.51 6.14 7.57
N PRO A 122 5.32 5.54 6.37
CA PRO A 122 5.81 4.19 6.10
C PRO A 122 7.31 4.00 6.37
N GLN A 123 8.11 5.07 6.30
CA GLN A 123 9.55 5.00 6.57
C GLN A 123 9.85 4.67 8.04
N ASP A 124 9.01 5.08 8.98
CA ASP A 124 9.22 4.76 10.39
C ASP A 124 9.11 3.25 10.64
N TYR A 125 8.15 2.59 10.02
CA TYR A 125 7.99 1.13 10.09
C TYR A 125 9.16 0.40 9.42
N LEU A 126 9.57 0.86 8.24
CA LEU A 126 10.71 0.27 7.53
C LEU A 126 12.00 0.41 8.36
N GLN A 127 12.26 1.57 8.95
CA GLN A 127 13.42 1.79 9.81
C GLN A 127 13.40 0.92 11.07
N ARG A 128 12.23 0.70 11.68
CA ARG A 128 12.08 -0.22 12.82
C ARG A 128 12.42 -1.66 12.42
N PHE A 129 11.93 -2.10 11.26
CA PHE A 129 12.21 -3.43 10.72
C PHE A 129 13.71 -3.58 10.38
N GLU A 130 14.31 -2.63 9.68
CA GLU A 130 15.73 -2.65 9.33
C GLU A 130 16.64 -2.63 10.56
N ARG A 131 16.26 -1.87 11.57
CA ARG A 131 16.97 -1.86 12.87
C ARG A 131 16.92 -3.23 13.52
N TYR A 132 15.75 -3.85 13.60
CA TYR A 132 15.62 -5.20 14.13
C TYR A 132 16.45 -6.22 13.36
N CYS A 133 16.45 -6.16 12.03
CA CYS A 133 17.29 -7.00 11.19
C CYS A 133 18.78 -6.82 11.51
N ARG A 134 19.24 -5.58 11.58
CA ARG A 134 20.67 -5.24 11.76
C ARG A 134 21.17 -5.52 13.17
N ASP A 135 20.42 -5.16 14.19
CA ASP A 135 20.89 -5.15 15.57
C ASP A 135 20.58 -6.46 16.31
N GLU A 136 19.47 -7.12 15.98
CA GLU A 136 19.03 -8.32 16.72
C GLU A 136 19.22 -9.64 15.95
N ILE A 137 19.16 -9.61 14.62
CA ILE A 137 19.17 -10.85 13.82
C ILE A 137 20.51 -11.09 13.16
N LEU A 138 21.01 -10.12 12.43
CA LEU A 138 22.19 -10.27 11.57
C LEU A 138 23.48 -10.64 12.34
N PRO A 139 23.77 -10.11 13.53
CA PRO A 139 24.98 -10.48 14.27
C PRO A 139 25.05 -11.98 14.59
N GLY A 140 23.93 -12.60 14.98
CA GLY A 140 23.85 -14.03 15.23
C GLY A 140 24.04 -14.90 13.98
N MET A 141 23.56 -14.42 12.82
CA MET A 141 23.76 -15.10 11.55
C MET A 141 25.24 -15.04 11.13
N GLN A 142 25.85 -13.86 11.21
CA GLN A 142 27.23 -13.62 10.76
C GLN A 142 28.28 -14.21 11.68
N ALA A 143 27.95 -14.50 12.94
CA ALA A 143 28.82 -15.25 13.84
C ALA A 143 29.06 -16.70 13.35
N ILE A 144 28.13 -17.26 12.57
CA ILE A 144 28.23 -18.62 12.00
C ILE A 144 28.70 -18.54 10.53
N ALA A 145 28.13 -17.63 9.74
CA ALA A 145 28.42 -17.45 8.33
C ALA A 145 28.54 -15.95 8.02
N PRO A 146 29.78 -15.43 7.87
CA PRO A 146 30.02 -13.99 7.64
C PRO A 146 29.32 -13.42 6.39
N GLU A 147 29.03 -14.26 5.39
CA GLU A 147 28.32 -13.90 4.16
C GLU A 147 26.79 -13.85 4.31
N ALA A 148 26.26 -14.28 5.45
CA ALA A 148 24.82 -14.23 5.71
C ALA A 148 24.29 -12.77 5.66
N SER A 149 23.12 -12.60 5.08
CA SER A 149 22.57 -11.27 4.84
C SER A 149 21.04 -11.25 4.90
N ILE A 150 20.52 -10.05 5.15
CA ILE A 150 19.09 -9.71 5.04
C ILE A 150 19.01 -8.47 4.18
N VAL A 151 18.30 -8.54 3.06
CA VAL A 151 18.16 -7.44 2.12
C VAL A 151 16.69 -7.18 1.87
N THR A 152 16.24 -5.95 2.12
CA THR A 152 14.87 -5.52 1.84
C THR A 152 14.87 -4.53 0.68
N ALA A 153 14.03 -4.78 -0.31
CA ALA A 153 13.86 -3.93 -1.47
C ALA A 153 12.41 -3.42 -1.56
N MET A 154 12.26 -2.12 -1.77
CA MET A 154 10.95 -1.53 -2.07
C MET A 154 10.55 -1.87 -3.50
N ARG A 155 9.35 -2.45 -3.69
CA ARG A 155 8.79 -2.86 -4.98
C ARG A 155 7.78 -1.85 -5.51
N SER A 156 7.03 -1.22 -4.62
CA SER A 156 6.04 -0.19 -4.97
C SER A 156 5.91 0.83 -3.83
N SER A 157 5.55 2.06 -4.21
CA SER A 157 5.24 3.13 -3.25
C SER A 157 4.21 4.07 -3.86
N VAL A 158 3.06 4.14 -3.23
CA VAL A 158 1.97 5.06 -3.56
C VAL A 158 1.66 5.87 -2.29
N PRO A 159 1.79 7.20 -2.31
CA PRO A 159 1.47 8.03 -1.16
C PRO A 159 -0.03 8.00 -0.86
N ALA A 160 -0.41 8.26 0.38
CA ALA A 160 -1.80 8.45 0.76
C ALA A 160 -2.42 9.65 0.04
N LEU A 161 -3.74 9.61 -0.16
CA LEU A 161 -4.55 10.79 -0.48
C LEU A 161 -5.05 11.40 0.82
N VAL A 162 -4.95 12.72 0.93
CA VAL A 162 -5.36 13.49 2.12
C VAL A 162 -6.48 14.46 1.74
N PRO A 163 -7.52 14.62 2.55
CA PRO A 163 -8.56 15.61 2.29
C PRO A 163 -7.98 17.02 2.15
N GLU A 164 -8.40 17.75 1.13
CA GLU A 164 -7.96 19.13 0.89
C GLU A 164 -8.93 20.12 1.53
N SER A 165 -8.41 21.16 2.16
CA SER A 165 -9.25 22.29 2.59
C SER A 165 -9.68 23.09 1.35
N ASN A 166 -10.97 23.05 1.01
CA ASN A 166 -11.52 23.70 -0.18
C ASN A 166 -10.90 23.22 -1.51
N GLY A 167 -10.67 21.90 -1.65
CA GLY A 167 -10.11 21.28 -2.84
C GLY A 167 -10.93 21.57 -4.10
N ALA A 168 -10.26 21.99 -5.17
CA ALA A 168 -10.93 22.31 -6.43
C ALA A 168 -11.58 21.06 -7.07
N ALA A 169 -10.94 19.90 -6.93
CA ALA A 169 -11.45 18.63 -7.45
C ALA A 169 -12.70 18.20 -6.68
N GLU A 170 -12.69 18.27 -5.35
CA GLU A 170 -13.86 17.94 -4.53
C GLU A 170 -15.03 18.90 -4.83
N THR A 171 -14.76 20.20 -4.91
CA THR A 171 -15.78 21.22 -5.24
C THR A 171 -16.44 20.94 -6.59
N LEU A 172 -15.62 20.63 -7.62
CA LEU A 172 -16.10 20.28 -8.95
C LEU A 172 -16.98 19.03 -8.92
N VAL A 173 -16.49 17.95 -8.30
CA VAL A 173 -17.22 16.67 -8.30
C VAL A 173 -18.51 16.76 -7.47
N ARG A 174 -18.51 17.50 -6.35
CA ARG A 174 -19.75 17.80 -5.59
C ARG A 174 -20.80 18.50 -6.49
N HIS A 175 -20.37 19.50 -7.25
CA HIS A 175 -21.26 20.20 -8.18
C HIS A 175 -21.83 19.26 -9.25
N LEU A 176 -21.01 18.37 -9.82
CA LEU A 176 -21.40 17.46 -10.89
C LEU A 176 -22.24 16.29 -10.43
N THR A 177 -22.05 15.79 -9.20
CA THR A 177 -22.77 14.63 -8.67
C THR A 177 -23.98 15.00 -7.80
N GLY A 178 -23.96 16.18 -7.18
CA GLY A 178 -24.94 16.59 -6.17
C GLY A 178 -24.68 15.99 -4.79
N TYR A 179 -23.63 15.20 -4.59
CA TYR A 179 -23.28 14.65 -3.28
C TYR A 179 -22.69 15.72 -2.34
N ASN A 180 -23.12 15.68 -1.07
CA ASN A 180 -22.66 16.61 -0.03
C ASN A 180 -21.71 15.98 0.99
N SER A 181 -21.44 14.68 0.88
CA SER A 181 -20.49 13.96 1.73
C SER A 181 -19.31 13.44 0.90
N SER A 182 -18.20 13.17 1.56
CA SER A 182 -17.06 12.46 1.01
C SER A 182 -16.67 11.32 1.93
N ASP A 183 -16.08 10.29 1.37
CA ASP A 183 -15.66 9.07 2.04
C ASP A 183 -14.13 8.93 2.07
N ALA A 184 -13.67 7.96 2.86
CA ALA A 184 -12.31 7.46 2.85
C ALA A 184 -12.30 5.96 2.55
N VAL A 185 -11.24 5.50 1.87
CA VAL A 185 -11.09 4.09 1.52
C VAL A 185 -9.76 3.54 1.99
N ALA A 186 -9.72 2.25 2.35
CA ALA A 186 -8.50 1.60 2.82
C ALA A 186 -7.58 1.13 1.68
N TYR A 187 -8.10 0.95 0.47
CA TYR A 187 -7.28 0.66 -0.70
C TYR A 187 -6.57 1.93 -1.19
N GLY A 188 -5.48 1.79 -1.91
CA GLY A 188 -4.75 2.92 -2.47
C GLY A 188 -4.92 3.00 -3.98
N ALA A 189 -4.86 4.22 -4.50
CA ALA A 189 -4.95 4.53 -5.93
C ALA A 189 -3.92 5.62 -6.31
N GLU A 190 -3.83 5.96 -7.60
CA GLU A 190 -2.89 6.98 -8.07
C GLU A 190 -3.20 8.39 -7.56
N ALA A 191 -4.36 8.60 -6.95
CA ALA A 191 -4.81 9.93 -6.50
C ALA A 191 -3.80 10.62 -5.59
N GLY A 192 -3.20 9.90 -4.64
CA GLY A 192 -2.15 10.43 -3.78
C GLY A 192 -0.89 10.84 -4.54
N GLN A 193 -0.58 10.21 -5.68
CA GLN A 193 0.56 10.61 -6.52
C GLN A 193 0.31 11.94 -7.23
N PHE A 194 -0.90 12.17 -7.72
CA PHE A 194 -1.30 13.44 -8.33
C PHE A 194 -1.31 14.57 -7.30
N GLN A 195 -1.88 14.31 -6.12
CA GLN A 195 -1.89 15.28 -5.03
C GLN A 195 -0.46 15.65 -4.59
N ARG A 196 0.43 14.67 -4.45
CA ARG A 196 1.86 14.90 -4.14
C ARG A 196 2.60 15.69 -5.23
N ALA A 197 2.10 15.64 -6.48
CA ALA A 197 2.59 16.47 -7.58
C ALA A 197 2.01 17.90 -7.59
N GLY A 198 1.13 18.24 -6.63
CA GLY A 198 0.56 19.57 -6.45
C GLY A 198 -0.80 19.78 -7.12
N PHE A 199 -1.47 18.71 -7.55
CA PHE A 199 -2.80 18.80 -8.17
C PHE A 199 -3.90 18.52 -7.15
N SER A 200 -4.96 19.34 -7.17
CA SER A 200 -6.20 19.02 -6.44
C SER A 200 -6.82 17.73 -6.99
N THR A 201 -7.05 16.75 -6.13
CA THR A 201 -7.37 15.39 -6.58
C THR A 201 -8.41 14.73 -5.70
N VAL A 202 -9.37 14.03 -6.33
CA VAL A 202 -10.33 13.14 -5.67
C VAL A 202 -10.45 11.83 -6.46
N ILE A 203 -11.06 10.83 -5.84
CA ILE A 203 -11.49 9.61 -6.51
C ILE A 203 -13.01 9.65 -6.67
N CYS A 204 -13.49 9.34 -7.86
CA CYS A 204 -14.93 9.19 -8.16
C CYS A 204 -15.06 8.41 -9.45
N GLY A 205 -15.59 7.21 -9.38
CA GLY A 205 -15.75 6.37 -10.56
C GLY A 205 -16.84 5.31 -10.40
N PRO A 206 -17.21 4.67 -11.52
CA PRO A 206 -18.30 3.70 -11.55
C PRO A 206 -17.87 2.35 -10.97
N GLY A 207 -18.85 1.59 -10.46
CA GLY A 207 -18.68 0.27 -9.89
C GLY A 207 -18.32 0.29 -8.40
N SER A 208 -18.34 -0.88 -7.79
CA SER A 208 -18.05 -1.08 -6.38
C SER A 208 -16.72 -1.81 -6.20
N ILE A 209 -15.95 -1.42 -5.19
CA ILE A 209 -14.70 -2.12 -4.83
C ILE A 209 -14.96 -3.58 -4.43
N ASP A 210 -16.15 -3.91 -3.94
CA ASP A 210 -16.52 -5.27 -3.57
C ASP A 210 -16.62 -6.23 -4.77
N GLN A 211 -16.77 -5.67 -5.96
CA GLN A 211 -16.84 -6.41 -7.23
C GLN A 211 -15.46 -6.52 -7.90
N ALA A 212 -14.53 -5.64 -7.54
CA ALA A 212 -13.19 -5.59 -8.12
C ALA A 212 -12.32 -6.76 -7.63
N HIS A 213 -11.44 -7.26 -8.51
CA HIS A 213 -10.50 -8.35 -8.22
C HIS A 213 -11.14 -9.66 -7.78
N GLN A 214 -12.42 -9.88 -8.16
CA GLN A 214 -13.15 -11.11 -7.88
C GLN A 214 -13.15 -12.03 -9.12
N PRO A 215 -13.24 -13.37 -8.93
CA PRO A 215 -13.59 -14.25 -10.04
C PRO A 215 -14.91 -13.81 -10.67
N ASN A 216 -14.95 -13.64 -12.00
CA ASN A 216 -16.08 -13.08 -12.73
C ASN A 216 -16.42 -11.64 -12.34
N GLU A 217 -15.42 -10.79 -12.16
CA GLU A 217 -15.57 -9.35 -11.97
C GLU A 217 -16.57 -8.76 -12.97
N TYR A 218 -17.46 -7.92 -12.49
CA TYR A 218 -18.50 -7.28 -13.29
C TYR A 218 -18.75 -5.85 -12.83
N ILE A 219 -19.40 -5.07 -13.66
CA ILE A 219 -19.93 -3.75 -13.33
C ILE A 219 -21.40 -3.70 -13.66
N GLU A 220 -22.20 -3.10 -12.79
CA GLU A 220 -23.60 -2.85 -13.07
C GLU A 220 -23.75 -1.80 -14.19
N THR A 221 -24.65 -2.05 -15.16
CA THR A 221 -24.88 -1.11 -16.27
C THR A 221 -25.34 0.25 -15.78
N SER A 222 -26.09 0.32 -14.68
CA SER A 222 -26.49 1.57 -14.03
C SER A 222 -25.30 2.43 -13.58
N GLN A 223 -24.19 1.82 -13.20
CA GLN A 223 -22.95 2.52 -12.84
C GLN A 223 -22.27 3.10 -14.08
N VAL A 224 -22.30 2.37 -15.20
CA VAL A 224 -21.82 2.90 -16.49
C VAL A 224 -22.65 4.10 -16.93
N ASP A 225 -23.98 4.00 -16.85
CA ASP A 225 -24.89 5.09 -17.21
C ASP A 225 -24.68 6.33 -16.32
N ALA A 226 -24.49 6.12 -15.01
CA ALA A 226 -24.17 7.19 -14.06
C ALA A 226 -22.86 7.90 -14.39
N CYS A 227 -21.82 7.13 -14.78
CA CYS A 227 -20.54 7.67 -15.20
C CYS A 227 -20.65 8.45 -16.51
N VAL A 228 -21.36 7.94 -17.51
CA VAL A 228 -21.64 8.65 -18.78
C VAL A 228 -22.36 9.97 -18.50
N GLY A 229 -23.38 9.96 -17.64
CA GLY A 229 -24.08 11.18 -17.22
C GLY A 229 -23.16 12.19 -16.51
N PHE A 230 -22.25 11.70 -15.68
CA PHE A 230 -21.22 12.52 -15.03
C PHE A 230 -20.29 13.17 -16.08
N MET A 231 -19.81 12.40 -17.04
CA MET A 231 -18.92 12.91 -18.12
C MET A 231 -19.61 13.97 -18.98
N HIS A 232 -20.91 13.82 -19.29
CA HIS A 232 -21.67 14.84 -20.02
C HIS A 232 -21.73 16.15 -19.22
N ARG A 233 -22.10 16.08 -17.92
CA ARG A 233 -22.12 17.27 -17.07
C ARG A 233 -20.75 17.92 -16.92
N LEU A 234 -19.67 17.12 -16.89
CA LEU A 234 -18.30 17.64 -16.85
C LEU A 234 -17.96 18.41 -18.13
N ILE A 235 -18.30 17.87 -19.31
CA ILE A 235 -18.09 18.52 -20.61
C ILE A 235 -18.87 19.84 -20.65
N ASP A 236 -20.14 19.83 -20.30
CA ASP A 236 -20.98 21.03 -20.30
C ASP A 236 -20.42 22.11 -19.37
N ALA A 237 -19.95 21.73 -18.19
CA ALA A 237 -19.34 22.64 -17.22
C ALA A 237 -17.98 23.23 -17.68
N GLN A 238 -17.29 22.60 -18.64
CA GLN A 238 -16.06 23.13 -19.22
C GLN A 238 -16.32 23.98 -20.47
N ALA A 239 -17.48 23.85 -21.10
CA ALA A 239 -17.87 24.61 -22.28
C ALA A 239 -18.53 25.97 -21.95
N ALA A 240 -18.91 26.18 -20.70
CA ALA A 240 -19.52 27.40 -20.19
C ALA A 240 -18.47 28.38 -19.65
#